data_f7d6c43f2420e6e2dc834ab00b084d24
#
_entry.id   f7d6c43f2420e6e2dc834ab00b084d24
#
_cell.length_a   1.000
_cell.length_b   1.000
_cell.length_c   1.000
_cell.angle_alpha   90.00
_cell.angle_beta   90.00
_cell.angle_gamma   90.00
#
_symmetry.space_group_name_H-M   'P 1'
#
loop_
_entity.id
_entity.type
_entity.pdbx_description
1 polymer ?
#
loop_
_entity_poly.entity_id
_entity_poly.type
_entity_poly.pdbx_seq_one_letter_code
_entity_poly.pdbx_strand_id
1 'polypeptide(L)'
;MTQSVKDEAKFLDTRLDDETAAVLEKWNLVILGAALLHDADHIRQAIRWRYKIPMQLWIIKLAVYVLPTVAEFLLKNKRASSFLTVAANGIVTSAAFLKVHLFKPTTDIWGAWNYNYFKLAKGVWHEGQFIKGIDWIDWALLLDLPAVAIPACMTAIKKRREFKQNLLEAGEEA
;
A
#
# COMPACT_ATOMS: atom_id res chain seq x y z
N MET A 1 -8.40 25.32 -19.31
CA MET A 1 -8.92 24.12 -18.65
C MET A 1 -10.14 23.65 -19.43
N THR A 2 -10.13 22.45 -19.97
CA THR A 2 -11.23 21.91 -20.78
C THR A 2 -12.46 21.65 -19.91
N GLN A 3 -13.66 21.60 -20.54
CA GLN A 3 -14.92 21.30 -19.81
C GLN A 3 -14.81 19.96 -19.07
N SER A 4 -14.28 18.92 -19.72
CA SER A 4 -14.07 17.60 -19.09
C SER A 4 -13.26 17.63 -17.80
N VAL A 5 -12.23 18.49 -17.70
CA VAL A 5 -11.42 18.63 -16.46
C VAL A 5 -12.22 19.31 -15.34
N LYS A 6 -13.10 20.26 -15.69
CA LYS A 6 -13.97 20.92 -14.72
C LYS A 6 -15.02 19.95 -14.17
N ASP A 7 -15.59 19.11 -15.02
CA ASP A 7 -16.60 18.12 -14.63
C ASP A 7 -16.00 17.04 -13.74
N GLU A 8 -14.77 16.58 -14.05
CA GLU A 8 -14.06 15.63 -13.19
C GLU A 8 -13.69 16.26 -11.84
N ALA A 9 -13.23 17.51 -11.80
CA ALA A 9 -12.94 18.21 -10.55
C ALA A 9 -14.19 18.36 -9.67
N LYS A 10 -15.34 18.69 -10.28
CA LYS A 10 -16.62 18.75 -9.59
C LYS A 10 -17.05 17.38 -9.03
N PHE A 11 -16.89 16.31 -9.83
CA PHE A 11 -17.14 14.95 -9.39
C PHE A 11 -16.30 14.57 -8.17
N LEU A 12 -14.99 14.85 -8.19
CA LEU A 12 -14.08 14.50 -7.08
C LEU A 12 -14.40 15.22 -5.77
N ASP A 13 -15.13 16.34 -5.83
CA ASP A 13 -15.61 17.09 -4.66
C ASP A 13 -17.00 16.64 -4.18
N THR A 14 -17.65 15.76 -4.91
CA THR A 14 -18.98 15.24 -4.53
C THR A 14 -18.89 14.41 -3.26
N ARG A 15 -19.98 14.41 -2.48
CA ARG A 15 -20.08 13.62 -1.24
C ARG A 15 -20.53 12.20 -1.52
N LEU A 16 -19.80 11.23 -0.98
CA LEU A 16 -20.16 9.82 -1.02
C LEU A 16 -21.34 9.49 -0.10
N ASP A 17 -22.10 8.47 -0.46
CA ASP A 17 -23.01 7.79 0.46
C ASP A 17 -22.22 6.98 1.52
N ASP A 18 -22.91 6.65 2.61
CA ASP A 18 -22.30 5.99 3.77
C ASP A 18 -21.82 4.57 3.44
N GLU A 19 -22.56 3.85 2.62
CA GLU A 19 -22.20 2.48 2.22
C GLU A 19 -20.92 2.46 1.38
N THR A 20 -20.86 3.32 0.38
CA THR A 20 -19.68 3.45 -0.49
C THR A 20 -18.45 3.88 0.31
N ALA A 21 -18.60 4.86 1.20
CA ALA A 21 -17.51 5.31 2.06
C ALA A 21 -16.99 4.17 2.96
N ALA A 22 -17.89 3.42 3.61
CA ALA A 22 -17.53 2.31 4.49
C ALA A 22 -16.80 1.17 3.75
N VAL A 23 -17.24 0.84 2.53
CA VAL A 23 -16.55 -0.17 1.71
C VAL A 23 -15.11 0.25 1.36
N LEU A 24 -14.92 1.51 0.97
CA LEU A 24 -13.59 2.03 0.64
C LEU A 24 -12.69 2.13 1.88
N GLU A 25 -13.24 2.57 3.02
CA GLU A 25 -12.53 2.63 4.30
C GLU A 25 -12.03 1.25 4.72
N LYS A 26 -12.89 0.22 4.64
CA LYS A 26 -12.48 -1.15 4.92
C LYS A 26 -11.27 -1.57 4.09
N TRP A 27 -11.27 -1.31 2.79
CA TRP A 27 -10.15 -1.68 1.94
C TRP A 27 -8.89 -0.85 2.22
N ASN A 28 -9.04 0.45 2.52
CA ASN A 28 -7.92 1.28 2.94
C ASN A 28 -7.26 0.74 4.21
N LEU A 29 -8.06 0.36 5.21
CA LEU A 29 -7.57 -0.22 6.46
C LEU A 29 -6.94 -1.60 6.28
N VAL A 30 -7.45 -2.43 5.36
CA VAL A 30 -6.85 -3.73 5.04
C VAL A 30 -5.45 -3.55 4.42
N ILE A 31 -5.29 -2.63 3.45
CA ILE A 31 -3.97 -2.33 2.87
C ILE A 31 -3.02 -1.80 3.94
N LEU A 32 -3.49 -0.87 4.77
CA LEU A 32 -2.70 -0.31 5.87
C LEU A 32 -2.27 -1.40 6.86
N GLY A 33 -3.18 -2.30 7.23
CA GLY A 33 -2.90 -3.44 8.12
C GLY A 33 -1.85 -4.37 7.54
N ALA A 34 -1.94 -4.72 6.25
CA ALA A 34 -0.95 -5.55 5.56
C ALA A 34 0.44 -4.88 5.54
N ALA A 35 0.50 -3.56 5.27
CA ALA A 35 1.76 -2.82 5.31
C ALA A 35 2.37 -2.77 6.71
N LEU A 36 1.56 -2.57 7.74
CA LEU A 36 2.02 -2.57 9.14
C LEU A 36 2.53 -3.94 9.58
N LEU A 37 1.85 -5.03 9.19
CA LEU A 37 2.28 -6.39 9.49
C LEU A 37 3.62 -6.70 8.82
N HIS A 38 3.78 -6.31 7.57
CA HIS A 38 5.04 -6.47 6.85
C HIS A 38 6.17 -5.66 7.53
N ASP A 39 5.91 -4.43 7.95
CA ASP A 39 6.88 -3.61 8.66
C ASP A 39 7.25 -4.17 10.05
N ALA A 40 6.27 -4.73 10.76
CA ALA A 40 6.53 -5.43 12.03
C ALA A 40 7.42 -6.66 11.84
N ASP A 41 7.28 -7.35 10.69
CA ASP A 41 8.13 -8.50 10.37
C ASP A 41 9.60 -8.11 10.19
N HIS A 42 9.88 -6.95 9.63
CA HIS A 42 11.27 -6.45 9.57
C HIS A 42 11.91 -6.30 10.96
N ILE A 43 11.13 -5.93 11.99
CA ILE A 43 11.62 -5.88 13.37
C ILE A 43 11.95 -7.30 13.86
N ARG A 44 11.07 -8.26 13.60
CA ARG A 44 11.32 -9.68 13.91
C ARG A 44 12.59 -10.18 13.24
N GLN A 45 12.79 -9.87 11.98
CA GLN A 45 14.00 -10.24 11.22
C GLN A 45 15.26 -9.58 11.80
N ALA A 46 15.20 -8.28 12.14
CA ALA A 46 16.30 -7.56 12.75
C ALA A 46 16.75 -8.21 14.06
N ILE A 47 15.79 -8.65 14.89
CA ILE A 47 16.09 -9.38 16.13
C ILE A 47 16.72 -10.75 15.83
N ARG A 48 16.10 -11.51 14.88
CA ARG A 48 16.56 -12.87 14.53
C ARG A 48 17.98 -12.90 13.96
N TRP A 49 18.31 -11.92 13.12
CA TRP A 49 19.58 -11.86 12.42
C TRP A 49 20.54 -10.80 12.96
N ARG A 50 20.20 -10.19 14.09
CA ARG A 50 21.05 -9.24 14.83
C ARG A 50 21.57 -8.07 13.99
N TYR A 51 20.74 -7.54 13.09
CA TYR A 51 21.08 -6.31 12.38
C TYR A 51 20.30 -5.10 12.88
N LYS A 52 20.80 -3.91 12.59
CA LYS A 52 20.13 -2.66 12.90
C LYS A 52 19.46 -2.11 11.67
N ILE A 53 18.19 -1.72 11.80
CA ILE A 53 17.48 -0.98 10.75
C ILE A 53 17.90 0.50 10.88
N PRO A 54 18.56 1.08 9.85
CA PRO A 54 19.00 2.48 9.93
C PRO A 54 17.84 3.44 10.05
N MET A 55 18.04 4.55 10.76
CA MET A 55 17.02 5.60 10.93
C MET A 55 16.53 6.16 9.59
N GLN A 56 17.42 6.30 8.61
CA GLN A 56 17.06 6.76 7.26
C GLN A 56 16.00 5.87 6.62
N LEU A 57 16.09 4.55 6.82
CA LEU A 57 15.11 3.61 6.30
C LEU A 57 13.75 3.77 6.97
N TRP A 58 13.72 3.98 8.29
CA TRP A 58 12.48 4.29 9.01
C TRP A 58 11.80 5.55 8.48
N ILE A 59 12.58 6.61 8.22
CA ILE A 59 12.06 7.87 7.68
C ILE A 59 11.48 7.65 6.27
N ILE A 60 12.19 6.94 5.39
CA ILE A 60 11.72 6.64 4.03
C ILE A 60 10.44 5.80 4.08
N LYS A 61 10.36 4.84 5.00
CA LYS A 61 9.17 4.01 5.17
C LYS A 61 7.92 4.81 5.56
N LEU A 62 8.06 5.93 6.27
CA LEU A 62 6.92 6.80 6.59
C LEU A 62 6.19 7.30 5.34
N ALA A 63 6.88 7.43 4.21
CA ALA A 63 6.25 7.84 2.95
C ALA A 63 5.15 6.85 2.48
N VAL A 64 5.26 5.55 2.82
CA VAL A 64 4.25 4.54 2.49
C VAL A 64 2.91 4.83 3.19
N TYR A 65 2.95 5.44 4.37
CA TYR A 65 1.76 5.73 5.17
C TYR A 65 1.05 7.04 4.79
N VAL A 66 1.62 7.84 3.90
CA VAL A 66 1.00 9.11 3.48
C VAL A 66 -0.31 8.87 2.73
N LEU A 67 -0.29 8.00 1.71
CA LEU A 67 -1.49 7.74 0.91
C LEU A 67 -2.65 7.15 1.71
N PRO A 68 -2.46 6.11 2.54
CA PRO A 68 -3.55 5.58 3.36
C PRO A 68 -4.08 6.61 4.37
N THR A 69 -3.23 7.48 4.91
CA THR A 69 -3.66 8.55 5.82
C THR A 69 -4.49 9.60 5.08
N VAL A 70 -4.07 10.01 3.89
CA VAL A 70 -4.85 10.93 3.04
C VAL A 70 -6.17 10.29 2.63
N ALA A 71 -6.16 9.02 2.23
CA ALA A 71 -7.39 8.29 1.89
C ALA A 71 -8.36 8.25 3.07
N GLU A 72 -7.87 7.97 4.29
CA GLU A 72 -8.68 7.95 5.50
C GLU A 72 -9.29 9.32 5.80
N PHE A 73 -8.51 10.40 5.67
CA PHE A 73 -9.03 11.76 5.85
C PHE A 73 -10.14 12.09 4.84
N LEU A 74 -9.96 11.71 3.57
CA LEU A 74 -10.98 11.93 2.53
C LEU A 74 -12.24 11.10 2.77
N LEU A 75 -12.09 9.85 3.23
CA LEU A 75 -13.19 8.95 3.57
C LEU A 75 -14.00 9.45 4.75
N LYS A 76 -13.34 9.92 5.82
CA LYS A 76 -14.01 10.56 6.97
C LYS A 76 -14.83 11.78 6.55
N ASN A 77 -14.37 12.51 5.55
CA ASN A 77 -15.09 13.64 4.96
C ASN A 77 -16.02 13.23 3.79
N LYS A 78 -16.13 11.93 3.52
CA LYS A 78 -16.96 11.35 2.44
C LYS A 78 -16.73 11.99 1.08
N ARG A 79 -15.48 12.26 0.72
CA ARG A 79 -15.11 12.87 -0.56
C ARG A 79 -14.93 11.81 -1.65
N ALA A 80 -15.51 12.03 -2.85
CA ALA A 80 -15.37 11.12 -3.99
C ALA A 80 -13.92 10.98 -4.48
N SER A 81 -13.05 11.95 -4.17
CA SER A 81 -11.60 11.82 -4.41
C SER A 81 -10.94 10.64 -3.69
N SER A 82 -11.58 10.08 -2.64
CA SER A 82 -11.12 8.87 -1.97
C SER A 82 -11.07 7.63 -2.88
N PHE A 83 -11.88 7.54 -3.93
CA PHE A 83 -11.78 6.45 -4.91
C PHE A 83 -10.38 6.38 -5.51
N LEU A 84 -9.83 7.53 -5.90
CA LEU A 84 -8.51 7.60 -6.52
C LEU A 84 -7.39 7.36 -5.50
N THR A 85 -7.54 7.90 -4.28
CA THR A 85 -6.52 7.72 -3.24
C THR A 85 -6.45 6.30 -2.70
N VAL A 86 -7.59 5.61 -2.54
CA VAL A 86 -7.61 4.17 -2.16
C VAL A 86 -6.99 3.31 -3.26
N ALA A 87 -7.36 3.54 -4.53
CA ALA A 87 -6.75 2.83 -5.65
C ALA A 87 -5.25 3.09 -5.76
N ALA A 88 -4.83 4.36 -5.65
CA ALA A 88 -3.41 4.75 -5.67
C ALA A 88 -2.64 4.15 -4.49
N ASN A 89 -3.23 4.13 -3.27
CA ASN A 89 -2.63 3.50 -2.10
C ASN A 89 -2.29 2.04 -2.38
N GLY A 90 -3.24 1.25 -2.89
CA GLY A 90 -3.01 -0.16 -3.23
C GLY A 90 -1.86 -0.34 -4.23
N ILE A 91 -1.90 0.41 -5.35
CA ILE A 91 -0.89 0.30 -6.41
C ILE A 91 0.49 0.73 -5.92
N VAL A 92 0.59 1.92 -5.30
CA VAL A 92 1.87 2.51 -4.89
C VAL A 92 2.51 1.70 -3.77
N THR A 93 1.73 1.30 -2.76
CA THR A 93 2.22 0.48 -1.65
C THR A 93 2.75 -0.84 -2.17
N SER A 94 1.97 -1.59 -2.96
CA SER A 94 2.43 -2.87 -3.52
C SER A 94 3.67 -2.71 -4.39
N ALA A 95 3.69 -1.72 -5.29
CA ALA A 95 4.83 -1.48 -6.16
C ALA A 95 6.10 -1.09 -5.39
N ALA A 96 5.97 -0.26 -4.35
CA ALA A 96 7.10 0.15 -3.51
C ALA A 96 7.71 -1.06 -2.78
N PHE A 97 6.89 -1.88 -2.13
CA PHE A 97 7.37 -3.07 -1.41
C PHE A 97 7.97 -4.11 -2.36
N LEU A 98 7.29 -4.42 -3.48
CA LEU A 98 7.84 -5.35 -4.47
C LEU A 98 9.16 -4.85 -5.04
N LYS A 99 9.27 -3.55 -5.32
CA LYS A 99 10.52 -2.96 -5.84
C LYS A 99 11.68 -3.14 -4.86
N VAL A 100 11.50 -2.79 -3.60
CA VAL A 100 12.59 -2.87 -2.61
C VAL A 100 12.97 -4.30 -2.26
N HIS A 101 12.08 -5.27 -2.43
CA HIS A 101 12.34 -6.66 -2.09
C HIS A 101 12.85 -7.51 -3.27
N LEU A 102 12.39 -7.25 -4.48
CA LEU A 102 12.72 -8.08 -5.64
C LEU A 102 13.90 -7.53 -6.44
N PHE A 103 14.19 -6.23 -6.36
CA PHE A 103 15.27 -5.61 -7.12
C PHE A 103 16.49 -5.37 -6.23
N LYS A 104 17.68 -5.41 -6.85
CA LYS A 104 18.94 -5.12 -6.15
C LYS A 104 18.86 -3.73 -5.51
N PRO A 105 19.07 -3.60 -4.19
CA PRO A 105 19.03 -2.31 -3.53
C PRO A 105 20.19 -1.42 -4.00
N THR A 106 19.94 -0.11 -4.02
CA THR A 106 20.97 0.91 -4.31
C THR A 106 21.89 1.14 -3.11
N THR A 107 21.42 0.78 -1.90
CA THR A 107 22.18 0.87 -0.65
C THR A 107 22.33 -0.52 -0.06
N ASP A 108 23.53 -0.87 0.38
CA ASP A 108 23.80 -2.17 1.02
C ASP A 108 23.42 -2.11 2.50
N ILE A 109 22.13 -2.35 2.77
CA ILE A 109 21.61 -2.47 4.12
C ILE A 109 21.32 -3.95 4.37
N TRP A 110 22.15 -4.58 5.20
CA TRP A 110 22.00 -6.00 5.53
C TRP A 110 20.61 -6.27 6.12
N GLY A 111 19.96 -7.33 5.64
CA GLY A 111 18.69 -7.82 6.16
C GLY A 111 17.46 -6.92 5.95
N ALA A 112 17.66 -5.68 5.49
CA ALA A 112 16.56 -4.75 5.25
C ALA A 112 15.78 -5.03 3.96
N TRP A 113 16.31 -5.93 3.08
CA TRP A 113 15.78 -6.24 1.76
C TRP A 113 15.73 -7.73 1.54
N ASN A 114 14.62 -8.27 1.07
CA ASN A 114 14.49 -9.69 0.71
C ASN A 114 15.46 -10.13 -0.37
N TYR A 115 16.00 -9.21 -1.15
CA TYR A 115 17.09 -9.51 -2.07
C TYR A 115 18.25 -10.24 -1.39
N ASN A 116 18.52 -9.97 -0.13
CA ASN A 116 19.52 -10.68 0.66
C ASN A 116 19.15 -12.15 0.92
N TYR A 117 17.88 -12.52 0.86
CA TYR A 117 17.44 -13.90 1.06
C TYR A 117 17.90 -14.83 -0.05
N PHE A 118 18.04 -14.34 -1.29
CA PHE A 118 18.67 -15.11 -2.36
C PHE A 118 20.13 -15.43 -2.04
N LYS A 119 20.81 -14.54 -1.32
CA LYS A 119 22.15 -14.80 -0.79
C LYS A 119 22.09 -15.75 0.40
N LEU A 120 21.10 -15.60 1.29
CA LEU A 120 20.90 -16.46 2.45
C LEU A 120 20.62 -17.92 2.08
N ALA A 121 19.97 -18.18 0.94
CA ALA A 121 19.77 -19.54 0.44
C ALA A 121 21.09 -20.28 0.21
N LYS A 122 22.15 -19.55 -0.17
CA LYS A 122 23.52 -20.09 -0.33
C LYS A 122 24.33 -20.07 0.97
N GLY A 123 23.90 -19.31 1.94
CA GLY A 123 24.61 -19.03 3.19
C GLY A 123 25.60 -17.86 3.07
N VAL A 124 25.63 -17.04 4.09
CA VAL A 124 26.52 -15.87 4.21
C VAL A 124 27.04 -15.72 5.62
N TRP A 125 28.22 -15.12 5.76
CA TRP A 125 28.75 -14.67 7.05
C TRP A 125 28.29 -13.25 7.33
N HIS A 126 27.72 -13.03 8.52
CA HIS A 126 27.35 -11.71 9.01
C HIS A 126 27.61 -11.62 10.51
N GLU A 127 28.39 -10.62 10.92
CA GLU A 127 28.78 -10.38 12.31
C GLU A 127 29.30 -11.64 13.04
N GLY A 128 30.14 -12.43 12.36
CA GLY A 128 30.73 -13.64 12.91
C GLY A 128 29.79 -14.86 12.96
N GLN A 129 28.59 -14.78 12.40
CA GLN A 129 27.64 -15.88 12.29
C GLN A 129 27.44 -16.32 10.85
N PHE A 130 27.41 -17.66 10.63
CA PHE A 130 27.00 -18.21 9.35
C PHE A 130 25.48 -18.35 9.31
N ILE A 131 24.85 -17.55 8.44
CA ILE A 131 23.40 -17.49 8.28
C ILE A 131 23.03 -18.15 6.95
N LYS A 132 22.13 -19.12 7.01
CA LYS A 132 21.59 -19.80 5.84
C LYS A 132 20.10 -20.03 6.00
N GLY A 133 19.36 -19.75 4.95
CA GLY A 133 17.91 -20.01 4.92
C GLY A 133 17.15 -18.96 4.14
N ILE A 134 15.84 -19.16 4.09
CA ILE A 134 14.87 -18.24 3.49
C ILE A 134 13.81 -17.95 4.55
N ASP A 135 13.38 -16.69 4.64
CA ASP A 135 12.28 -16.30 5.51
C ASP A 135 10.95 -16.35 4.75
N TRP A 136 10.24 -17.46 4.91
CA TRP A 136 8.95 -17.66 4.26
C TRP A 136 7.86 -16.73 4.80
N ILE A 137 7.97 -16.28 6.06
CA ILE A 137 7.01 -15.36 6.67
C ILE A 137 7.05 -14.02 5.94
N ASP A 138 8.25 -13.48 5.75
CA ASP A 138 8.42 -12.22 5.06
C ASP A 138 7.97 -12.30 3.59
N TRP A 139 8.27 -13.42 2.90
CA TRP A 139 7.76 -13.65 1.54
C TRP A 139 6.24 -13.71 1.51
N ALA A 140 5.60 -14.37 2.48
CA ALA A 140 4.14 -14.43 2.56
C ALA A 140 3.54 -13.03 2.77
N LEU A 141 4.11 -12.23 3.68
CA LEU A 141 3.66 -10.87 3.95
C LEU A 141 3.94 -9.92 2.77
N LEU A 142 5.03 -10.13 2.02
CA LEU A 142 5.27 -9.38 0.80
C LEU A 142 4.22 -9.66 -0.26
N LEU A 143 3.82 -10.93 -0.44
CA LEU A 143 2.82 -11.32 -1.43
C LEU A 143 1.38 -10.97 -0.99
N ASP A 144 1.14 -10.86 0.30
CA ASP A 144 -0.15 -10.41 0.85
C ASP A 144 -0.48 -8.98 0.39
N LEU A 145 0.51 -8.10 0.30
CA LEU A 145 0.31 -6.71 -0.15
C LEU A 145 -0.38 -6.60 -1.52
N PRO A 146 0.13 -7.18 -2.62
CA PRO A 146 -0.59 -7.16 -3.89
C PRO A 146 -1.89 -7.98 -3.84
N ALA A 147 -1.96 -9.05 -3.03
CA ALA A 147 -3.16 -9.85 -2.89
C ALA A 147 -4.35 -9.06 -2.30
N VAL A 148 -4.09 -8.12 -1.39
CA VAL A 148 -5.14 -7.23 -0.85
C VAL A 148 -5.32 -5.96 -1.68
N ALA A 149 -4.27 -5.44 -2.29
CA ALA A 149 -4.29 -4.21 -3.08
C ALA A 149 -5.06 -4.35 -4.40
N ILE A 150 -4.93 -5.51 -5.07
CA ILE A 150 -5.63 -5.76 -6.35
C ILE A 150 -7.15 -5.69 -6.15
N PRO A 151 -7.78 -6.47 -5.26
CA PRO A 151 -9.23 -6.37 -5.04
C PRO A 151 -9.66 -5.00 -4.48
N ALA A 152 -8.83 -4.34 -3.67
CA ALA A 152 -9.11 -2.98 -3.21
C ALA A 152 -9.18 -1.98 -4.36
N CYS A 153 -8.19 -2.01 -5.27
CA CYS A 153 -8.16 -1.17 -6.45
C CYS A 153 -9.36 -1.46 -7.38
N MET A 154 -9.65 -2.74 -7.64
CA MET A 154 -10.80 -3.14 -8.45
C MET A 154 -12.13 -2.66 -7.84
N THR A 155 -12.28 -2.79 -6.52
CA THR A 155 -13.47 -2.32 -5.79
C THR A 155 -13.60 -0.81 -5.88
N ALA A 156 -12.52 -0.05 -5.68
CA ALA A 156 -12.54 1.41 -5.79
C ALA A 156 -12.94 1.86 -7.20
N ILE A 157 -12.39 1.23 -8.25
CA ILE A 157 -12.74 1.53 -9.64
C ILE A 157 -14.20 1.19 -9.94
N LYS A 158 -14.68 0.02 -9.49
CA LYS A 158 -16.06 -0.42 -9.67
C LYS A 158 -17.03 0.55 -8.97
N LYS A 159 -16.82 0.82 -7.69
CA LYS A 159 -17.66 1.73 -6.90
C LYS A 159 -17.65 3.17 -7.46
N ARG A 160 -16.50 3.64 -7.99
CA ARG A 160 -16.44 4.93 -8.68
C ARG A 160 -17.34 4.98 -9.92
N ARG A 161 -17.37 3.91 -10.71
CA ARG A 161 -18.23 3.84 -11.90
C ARG A 161 -19.71 3.81 -11.53
N GLU A 162 -20.09 2.97 -10.57
CA GLU A 162 -21.46 2.87 -10.06
C GLU A 162 -21.92 4.23 -9.52
N PHE A 163 -21.13 4.87 -8.67
CA PHE A 163 -21.47 6.16 -8.08
C PHE A 163 -21.60 7.27 -9.14
N LYS A 164 -20.72 7.29 -10.15
CA LYS A 164 -20.81 8.26 -11.24
C LYS A 164 -22.06 8.04 -12.10
N GLN A 165 -22.45 6.79 -12.35
CA GLN A 165 -23.68 6.45 -13.08
C GLN A 165 -24.92 6.90 -12.31
N ASN A 166 -25.02 6.60 -11.03
CA ASN A 166 -26.16 7.01 -10.19
C ASN A 166 -26.32 8.53 -10.16
N LEU A 167 -25.22 9.30 -10.16
CA LEU A 167 -25.30 10.76 -10.23
C LEU A 167 -25.84 11.27 -11.57
N LEU A 168 -25.55 10.60 -12.67
CA LEU A 168 -26.07 10.96 -13.99
C LEU A 168 -27.57 10.69 -14.06
N GLU A 169 -28.00 9.52 -13.61
CA GLU A 169 -29.42 9.13 -13.57
C GLU A 169 -30.24 10.08 -12.71
N ALA A 170 -29.74 10.46 -11.52
CA ALA A 170 -30.42 11.42 -10.65
C ALA A 170 -30.46 12.84 -11.23
N GLY A 171 -29.50 13.20 -12.09
CA GLY A 171 -29.46 14.51 -12.77
C GLY A 171 -30.38 14.58 -14.00
N GLU A 172 -30.75 13.44 -14.60
CA GLU A 172 -31.72 13.36 -15.71
C GLU A 172 -33.18 13.37 -15.24
N GLU A 173 -33.43 13.01 -13.97
CA GLU A 173 -34.77 13.00 -13.38
C GLU A 173 -35.15 14.37 -12.76
N ALA A 174 -34.24 15.32 -12.69
CA ALA A 174 -34.44 16.65 -12.09
C ALA A 174 -34.60 17.76 -13.15
#